data_42245bd7e5529f66baea5fbea5b76121
#
_entry.id   42245bd7e5529f66baea5fbea5b76121
#
_cell.length_a   1.000
_cell.length_b   1.000
_cell.length_c   1.000
_cell.angle_alpha   90.00
_cell.angle_beta   90.00
_cell.angle_gamma   90.00
#
_symmetry.space_group_name_H-M   'P 1'
#
loop_
_entity.id
_entity.type
_entity.pdbx_description
1 polymer ?
#
loop_
_entity_poly.entity_id
_entity_poly.type
_entity_poly.pdbx_seq_one_letter_code
_entity_poly.pdbx_strand_id
1 'polypeptide(L)'
;MIQHKTIDGLLLRDMVVAGAALLEKNREAVDALNVFPVPDGDTGTNMSLTMQSATREVNAQEYLRADEAAAAISKGALKGARGNSGVITSQLLRGFATSLKGVEKITPVQFAQALKAGSDKAYKAVMKPKEGTILTVARVIAEDAIKYTESNPDDYDGLMNVILTSGEAILKRTPDMLPPLKAAGVVDSGGRGLMLIYTGYAAVMRGEEIADPAALLAGDSQVEEDIHDLSGDLPYAYCTEYDIVNFREDCTEGDVDSFRRRLNRIGNCVKVTGDLTETKVHVHTNDPGNAIQYGIELGELVNVKVDNMLARKRALEAEKTPAAVEAPAEPAKEFGMVAVSLGDGFSSIFRDLTVDVVVEGGQTMNPSVDDILNAINQVNAKCVFVFPNNGNVIFAANQAAELAEKEVHVIPTKNVAMGIAAAVAFQDDVSGEENAKRMAEAAEHVKTGTVTYAVRDSEYNGVQIHKGDIIGMHNGKIEYCGNSVHDVVLDMMKAVVTDDAELITVYYGADTTKEDAEQVAAEIAEQYPNCDVDCLLGGQPLYYYLISVE
;
A
#
# COMPACT_ATOMS: atom_id res chain seq x y z
N MET A 1 28.35 -6.03 -22.58
CA MET A 1 29.24 -4.92 -22.15
C MET A 1 28.48 -3.60 -22.27
N ILE A 2 28.45 -2.82 -21.21
CA ILE A 2 27.80 -1.51 -21.17
C ILE A 2 28.60 -0.51 -22.05
N GLN A 3 27.92 0.13 -23.01
CA GLN A 3 28.56 1.12 -23.90
C GLN A 3 28.44 2.56 -23.37
N HIS A 4 27.57 2.80 -22.40
CA HIS A 4 27.31 4.12 -21.83
C HIS A 4 28.43 4.54 -20.86
N LYS A 5 29.06 5.67 -21.12
CA LYS A 5 30.07 6.28 -20.22
C LYS A 5 29.46 7.22 -19.18
N THR A 6 28.27 7.70 -19.43
CA THR A 6 27.51 8.59 -18.56
C THR A 6 26.01 8.29 -18.69
N ILE A 7 25.24 8.63 -17.65
CA ILE A 7 23.78 8.53 -17.65
C ILE A 7 23.22 9.96 -17.73
N ASP A 8 22.47 10.27 -18.78
CA ASP A 8 21.69 11.50 -18.91
C ASP A 8 20.26 11.31 -18.39
N GLY A 9 19.43 12.32 -18.54
CA GLY A 9 18.07 12.27 -18.01
C GLY A 9 17.17 11.22 -18.68
N LEU A 10 17.34 11.01 -20.00
CA LEU A 10 16.55 10.02 -20.74
C LEU A 10 16.93 8.60 -20.33
N LEU A 11 18.22 8.31 -20.24
CA LEU A 11 18.70 7.00 -19.82
C LEU A 11 18.32 6.71 -18.36
N LEU A 12 18.38 7.71 -17.47
CA LEU A 12 17.95 7.56 -16.08
C LEU A 12 16.45 7.26 -15.99
N ARG A 13 15.62 7.93 -16.79
CA ARG A 13 14.19 7.63 -16.92
C ARG A 13 13.98 6.17 -17.32
N ASP A 14 14.63 5.73 -18.39
CA ASP A 14 14.47 4.37 -18.91
C ASP A 14 14.91 3.30 -17.88
N MET A 15 15.98 3.57 -17.13
CA MET A 15 16.41 2.72 -16.01
C MET A 15 15.31 2.60 -14.94
N VAL A 16 14.73 3.72 -14.53
CA VAL A 16 13.68 3.72 -13.48
C VAL A 16 12.41 3.02 -13.96
N VAL A 17 12.00 3.24 -15.21
CA VAL A 17 10.87 2.56 -15.84
C VAL A 17 11.10 1.04 -15.84
N ALA A 18 12.28 0.61 -16.26
CA ALA A 18 12.65 -0.81 -16.29
C ALA A 18 12.69 -1.45 -14.90
N GLY A 19 13.22 -0.72 -13.92
CA GLY A 19 13.24 -1.17 -12.53
C GLY A 19 11.84 -1.32 -11.94
N ALA A 20 10.95 -0.36 -12.21
CA ALA A 20 9.55 -0.40 -11.82
C ALA A 20 8.83 -1.60 -12.46
N ALA A 21 9.05 -1.80 -13.76
CA ALA A 21 8.49 -2.89 -14.54
C ALA A 21 8.88 -4.27 -13.99
N LEU A 22 10.16 -4.47 -13.69
CA LEU A 22 10.64 -5.74 -13.16
C LEU A 22 10.12 -6.01 -11.74
N LEU A 23 10.00 -4.97 -10.92
CA LEU A 23 9.41 -5.06 -9.60
C LEU A 23 7.93 -5.45 -9.69
N GLU A 24 7.14 -4.79 -10.55
CA GLU A 24 5.72 -5.10 -10.73
C GLU A 24 5.50 -6.54 -11.18
N LYS A 25 6.27 -6.99 -12.17
CA LYS A 25 6.22 -8.39 -12.63
C LYS A 25 6.47 -9.41 -11.52
N ASN A 26 7.22 -9.04 -10.49
CA ASN A 26 7.58 -9.92 -9.37
C ASN A 26 6.89 -9.50 -8.05
N ARG A 27 5.87 -8.62 -8.12
CA ARG A 27 5.20 -8.05 -6.96
C ARG A 27 4.72 -9.11 -5.98
N GLU A 28 3.96 -10.09 -6.45
CA GLU A 28 3.42 -11.16 -5.62
C GLU A 28 4.51 -12.02 -4.98
N ALA A 29 5.61 -12.27 -5.68
CA ALA A 29 6.75 -13.00 -5.14
C ALA A 29 7.46 -12.20 -4.03
N VAL A 30 7.50 -10.88 -4.12
CA VAL A 30 8.03 -9.99 -3.07
C VAL A 30 7.07 -9.93 -1.88
N ASP A 31 5.75 -9.83 -2.13
CA ASP A 31 4.72 -9.86 -1.10
C ASP A 31 4.76 -11.17 -0.31
N ALA A 32 4.97 -12.31 -0.98
CA ALA A 32 5.10 -13.62 -0.36
C ALA A 32 6.34 -13.75 0.57
N LEU A 33 7.38 -12.94 0.38
CA LEU A 33 8.54 -12.87 1.28
C LEU A 33 8.26 -12.05 2.54
N ASN A 34 7.20 -11.26 2.57
CA ASN A 34 6.82 -10.50 3.74
C ASN A 34 6.16 -11.44 4.76
N VAL A 35 7.00 -11.96 5.66
CA VAL A 35 6.67 -13.02 6.61
C VAL A 35 6.22 -12.47 7.96
N PHE A 36 5.33 -11.53 7.97
CA PHE A 36 4.67 -11.24 9.22
C PHE A 36 3.50 -12.21 9.42
N PRO A 37 3.18 -12.58 10.68
CA PRO A 37 2.17 -13.60 10.97
C PRO A 37 0.75 -13.21 10.50
N VAL A 38 0.50 -11.94 10.21
CA VAL A 38 -0.77 -11.40 9.69
C VAL A 38 -0.64 -11.15 8.19
N PRO A 39 -1.72 -11.31 7.41
CA PRO A 39 -1.70 -11.20 5.95
C PRO A 39 -1.63 -9.75 5.45
N ASP A 40 -0.63 -9.00 5.87
CA ASP A 40 -0.33 -7.69 5.29
C ASP A 40 0.85 -7.73 4.31
N GLY A 41 1.15 -8.93 3.74
CA GLY A 41 2.20 -9.15 2.75
C GLY A 41 2.12 -8.20 1.55
N ASP A 42 2.39 -6.92 1.80
CA ASP A 42 2.12 -5.79 0.93
C ASP A 42 3.41 -5.06 0.47
N THR A 43 4.60 -5.59 0.83
CA THR A 43 5.90 -4.94 0.54
C THR A 43 6.11 -4.73 -0.96
N GLY A 44 5.86 -5.75 -1.77
CA GLY A 44 5.96 -5.68 -3.23
C GLY A 44 4.95 -4.68 -3.80
N THR A 45 3.72 -4.76 -3.35
CA THR A 45 2.63 -3.85 -3.74
C THR A 45 2.97 -2.39 -3.39
N ASN A 46 3.38 -2.10 -2.16
CA ASN A 46 3.75 -0.74 -1.74
C ASN A 46 4.93 -0.17 -2.52
N MET A 47 5.98 -0.98 -2.72
CA MET A 47 7.14 -0.56 -3.50
C MET A 47 6.80 -0.35 -4.98
N SER A 48 5.99 -1.23 -5.57
CA SER A 48 5.55 -1.14 -6.96
C SER A 48 4.73 0.13 -7.20
N LEU A 49 3.70 0.40 -6.40
CA LEU A 49 2.89 1.62 -6.51
C LEU A 49 3.72 2.89 -6.32
N THR A 50 4.70 2.87 -5.42
CA THR A 50 5.66 3.97 -5.23
C THR A 50 6.51 4.20 -6.48
N MET A 51 7.04 3.14 -7.09
CA MET A 51 7.84 3.22 -8.30
C MET A 51 7.00 3.61 -9.52
N GLN A 52 5.76 3.15 -9.64
CA GLN A 52 4.83 3.59 -10.68
C GLN A 52 4.56 5.09 -10.60
N SER A 53 4.37 5.64 -9.40
CA SER A 53 4.22 7.08 -9.23
C SER A 53 5.48 7.85 -9.63
N ALA A 54 6.67 7.35 -9.32
CA ALA A 54 7.94 7.90 -9.78
C ALA A 54 8.04 7.88 -11.32
N THR A 55 7.67 6.76 -11.93
CA THR A 55 7.66 6.57 -13.39
C THR A 55 6.68 7.51 -14.07
N ARG A 56 5.50 7.72 -13.51
CA ARG A 56 4.48 8.64 -14.02
C ARG A 56 4.99 10.08 -14.04
N GLU A 57 5.61 10.53 -12.96
CA GLU A 57 6.15 11.90 -12.87
C GLU A 57 7.32 12.12 -13.84
N VAL A 58 8.25 11.16 -14.00
CA VAL A 58 9.38 11.33 -14.92
C VAL A 58 9.01 11.21 -16.38
N ASN A 59 7.88 10.56 -16.71
CA ASN A 59 7.34 10.48 -18.07
C ASN A 59 6.41 11.66 -18.44
N ALA A 60 6.06 12.53 -17.49
CA ALA A 60 5.18 13.66 -17.74
C ALA A 60 5.76 14.66 -18.75
N GLN A 61 7.09 14.71 -18.87
CA GLN A 61 7.82 15.49 -19.87
C GLN A 61 9.21 14.92 -20.13
N GLU A 62 9.86 15.35 -21.21
CA GLU A 62 11.25 14.97 -21.49
C GLU A 62 12.23 15.75 -20.61
N TYR A 63 13.05 15.01 -19.86
CA TYR A 63 14.15 15.53 -19.08
C TYR A 63 15.47 15.11 -19.71
N LEU A 64 16.21 16.05 -20.30
CA LEU A 64 17.51 15.79 -20.92
C LEU A 64 18.64 15.74 -19.87
N ARG A 65 18.48 16.50 -18.78
CA ARG A 65 19.45 16.56 -17.70
C ARG A 65 19.14 15.52 -16.63
N ALA A 66 20.18 14.89 -16.13
CA ALA A 66 20.04 13.84 -15.12
C ALA A 66 19.50 14.38 -13.77
N ASP A 67 19.88 15.59 -13.37
CA ASP A 67 19.39 16.20 -12.12
C ASP A 67 17.89 16.52 -12.18
N GLU A 68 17.38 16.96 -13.33
CA GLU A 68 15.96 17.24 -13.51
C GLU A 68 15.14 15.93 -13.51
N ALA A 69 15.60 14.90 -14.23
CA ALA A 69 14.97 13.57 -14.20
C ALA A 69 14.95 12.98 -12.80
N ALA A 70 16.10 13.04 -12.07
CA ALA A 70 16.18 12.55 -10.70
C ALA A 70 15.25 13.31 -9.75
N ALA A 71 15.10 14.62 -9.92
CA ALA A 71 14.17 15.43 -9.13
C ALA A 71 12.71 15.02 -9.39
N ALA A 72 12.32 14.79 -10.66
CA ALA A 72 10.98 14.30 -11.02
C ALA A 72 10.71 12.90 -10.43
N ILE A 73 11.65 11.97 -10.57
CA ILE A 73 11.57 10.62 -9.98
C ILE A 73 11.35 10.71 -8.47
N SER A 74 12.16 11.54 -7.78
CA SER A 74 12.06 11.73 -6.33
C SER A 74 10.72 12.32 -5.91
N LYS A 75 10.20 13.29 -6.65
CA LYS A 75 8.90 13.93 -6.39
C LYS A 75 7.76 12.93 -6.55
N GLY A 76 7.74 12.18 -7.65
CA GLY A 76 6.72 11.16 -7.88
C GLY A 76 6.77 10.04 -6.86
N ALA A 77 7.97 9.52 -6.53
CA ALA A 77 8.14 8.51 -5.50
C ALA A 77 7.65 8.99 -4.12
N LEU A 78 7.92 10.24 -3.75
CA LEU A 78 7.50 10.79 -2.45
C LEU A 78 5.97 10.89 -2.36
N LYS A 79 5.32 11.42 -3.40
CA LYS A 79 3.86 11.54 -3.46
C LYS A 79 3.16 10.18 -3.41
N GLY A 80 3.63 9.22 -4.20
CA GLY A 80 3.06 7.89 -4.28
C GLY A 80 3.54 6.91 -3.20
N ALA A 81 4.38 7.34 -2.26
CA ALA A 81 4.96 6.46 -1.24
C ALA A 81 3.87 5.87 -0.34
N ARG A 82 3.86 4.53 -0.23
CA ARG A 82 2.88 3.76 0.56
C ARG A 82 3.59 2.81 1.49
N GLY A 83 3.05 2.63 2.68
CA GLY A 83 3.62 1.76 3.70
C GLY A 83 5.09 2.07 4.04
N ASN A 84 5.68 1.32 4.94
CA ASN A 84 7.07 1.53 5.34
C ASN A 84 8.06 1.29 4.17
N SER A 85 7.83 0.25 3.36
CA SER A 85 8.72 -0.12 2.25
C SER A 85 8.72 0.93 1.13
N GLY A 86 7.55 1.46 0.76
CA GLY A 86 7.45 2.52 -0.23
C GLY A 86 8.04 3.83 0.26
N VAL A 87 7.80 4.23 1.52
CA VAL A 87 8.40 5.44 2.08
C VAL A 87 9.93 5.32 2.14
N ILE A 88 10.49 4.18 2.56
CA ILE A 88 11.94 3.96 2.55
C ILE A 88 12.49 4.06 1.11
N THR A 89 11.83 3.43 0.14
CA THR A 89 12.19 3.52 -1.28
C THR A 89 12.18 4.97 -1.76
N SER A 90 11.17 5.76 -1.40
CA SER A 90 11.10 7.18 -1.75
C SER A 90 12.25 7.98 -1.13
N GLN A 91 12.68 7.67 0.09
CA GLN A 91 13.81 8.34 0.74
C GLN A 91 15.16 7.96 0.11
N LEU A 92 15.32 6.70 -0.36
CA LEU A 92 16.48 6.29 -1.16
C LEU A 92 16.57 7.13 -2.43
N LEU A 93 15.48 7.25 -3.18
CA LEU A 93 15.41 8.06 -4.40
C LEU A 93 15.58 9.56 -4.12
N ARG A 94 15.07 10.07 -3.00
CA ARG A 94 15.22 11.47 -2.59
C ARG A 94 16.68 11.83 -2.26
N GLY A 95 17.37 10.95 -1.55
CA GLY A 95 18.80 11.15 -1.26
C GLY A 95 19.65 11.10 -2.53
N PHE A 96 19.36 10.13 -3.41
CA PHE A 96 19.97 9.99 -4.73
C PHE A 96 19.80 11.29 -5.55
N ALA A 97 18.59 11.79 -5.71
CA ALA A 97 18.29 13.02 -6.46
C ALA A 97 18.95 14.25 -5.85
N THR A 98 18.94 14.38 -4.52
CA THR A 98 19.54 15.53 -3.83
C THR A 98 21.05 15.64 -4.08
N SER A 99 21.74 14.50 -4.16
CA SER A 99 23.17 14.42 -4.44
C SER A 99 23.53 14.80 -5.88
N LEU A 100 22.60 14.69 -6.81
CA LEU A 100 22.80 14.96 -8.24
C LEU A 100 22.46 16.40 -8.65
N LYS A 101 22.11 17.28 -7.72
CA LYS A 101 21.75 18.67 -8.05
C LYS A 101 22.85 19.38 -8.85
N GLY A 102 22.51 19.87 -10.04
CA GLY A 102 23.43 20.53 -10.96
C GLY A 102 24.19 19.58 -11.91
N VAL A 103 23.97 18.27 -11.84
CA VAL A 103 24.63 17.25 -12.66
C VAL A 103 23.83 17.02 -13.94
N GLU A 104 24.42 17.33 -15.12
CA GLU A 104 23.79 17.08 -16.42
C GLU A 104 23.82 15.61 -16.82
N LYS A 105 24.97 14.97 -16.61
CA LYS A 105 25.23 13.57 -16.92
C LYS A 105 25.97 12.92 -15.77
N ILE A 106 25.48 11.81 -15.27
CA ILE A 106 26.04 11.11 -14.12
C ILE A 106 27.23 10.26 -14.56
N THR A 107 28.35 10.37 -13.87
CA THR A 107 29.50 9.47 -14.00
C THR A 107 29.38 8.28 -13.04
N PRO A 108 30.16 7.18 -13.21
CA PRO A 108 30.13 6.06 -12.27
C PRO A 108 30.39 6.48 -10.82
N VAL A 109 31.33 7.39 -10.60
CA VAL A 109 31.65 7.93 -9.28
C VAL A 109 30.45 8.69 -8.68
N GLN A 110 29.83 9.56 -9.47
CA GLN A 110 28.63 10.30 -9.01
C GLN A 110 27.44 9.38 -8.74
N PHE A 111 27.29 8.31 -9.53
CA PHE A 111 26.23 7.31 -9.30
C PHE A 111 26.44 6.58 -7.97
N ALA A 112 27.66 6.13 -7.67
CA ALA A 112 28.00 5.51 -6.39
C ALA A 112 27.77 6.46 -5.20
N GLN A 113 28.18 7.74 -5.34
CA GLN A 113 27.93 8.79 -4.32
C GLN A 113 26.44 9.04 -4.13
N ALA A 114 25.65 9.02 -5.20
CA ALA A 114 24.22 9.22 -5.12
C ALA A 114 23.51 8.04 -4.43
N LEU A 115 23.95 6.79 -4.67
CA LEU A 115 23.47 5.62 -3.91
C LEU A 115 23.78 5.78 -2.41
N LYS A 116 24.97 6.26 -2.06
CA LYS A 116 25.34 6.49 -0.65
C LYS A 116 24.48 7.56 -0.01
N ALA A 117 24.28 8.69 -0.70
CA ALA A 117 23.39 9.75 -0.22
C ALA A 117 21.94 9.26 -0.03
N GLY A 118 21.46 8.38 -0.93
CA GLY A 118 20.17 7.71 -0.80
C GLY A 118 20.08 6.85 0.46
N SER A 119 21.06 5.97 0.66
CA SER A 119 21.15 5.13 1.86
C SER A 119 21.18 5.96 3.15
N ASP A 120 22.04 6.98 3.21
CA ASP A 120 22.18 7.84 4.40
C ASP A 120 20.88 8.58 4.72
N LYS A 121 20.16 9.04 3.69
CA LYS A 121 18.87 9.70 3.87
C LYS A 121 17.80 8.74 4.39
N ALA A 122 17.74 7.54 3.86
CA ALA A 122 16.79 6.51 4.30
C ALA A 122 17.03 6.09 5.76
N TYR A 123 18.30 5.90 6.17
CA TYR A 123 18.64 5.61 7.57
C TYR A 123 18.24 6.75 8.52
N LYS A 124 18.42 8.02 8.11
CA LYS A 124 18.01 9.19 8.92
C LYS A 124 16.49 9.34 9.03
N ALA A 125 15.76 8.91 8.03
CA ALA A 125 14.30 9.02 8.01
C ALA A 125 13.62 7.97 8.92
N VAL A 126 14.26 6.83 9.16
CA VAL A 126 13.71 5.76 10.00
C VAL A 126 14.13 5.98 11.46
N MET A 127 13.17 6.17 12.36
CA MET A 127 13.45 6.44 13.79
C MET A 127 14.26 5.33 14.49
N LYS A 128 14.01 4.07 14.13
CA LYS A 128 14.70 2.89 14.70
C LYS A 128 15.13 1.96 13.57
N PRO A 129 16.21 2.30 12.83
CA PRO A 129 16.69 1.45 11.74
C PRO A 129 17.12 0.08 12.26
N LYS A 130 16.73 -0.97 11.53
CA LYS A 130 17.08 -2.36 11.85
C LYS A 130 17.99 -2.92 10.77
N GLU A 131 19.08 -3.60 11.19
CA GLU A 131 19.92 -4.36 10.27
C GLU A 131 19.20 -5.64 9.80
N GLY A 132 19.58 -6.13 8.62
CA GLY A 132 18.91 -7.26 7.98
C GLY A 132 17.68 -6.88 7.17
N THR A 133 17.53 -5.59 6.82
CA THR A 133 16.42 -5.04 6.03
C THR A 133 16.90 -4.36 4.75
N ILE A 134 15.98 -3.82 3.95
CA ILE A 134 16.26 -2.99 2.76
C ILE A 134 17.32 -1.92 3.05
N LEU A 135 17.35 -1.36 4.26
CA LEU A 135 18.36 -0.37 4.66
C LEU A 135 19.77 -0.95 4.62
N THR A 136 19.95 -2.16 5.14
CA THR A 136 21.23 -2.87 5.13
C THR A 136 21.68 -3.16 3.69
N VAL A 137 20.75 -3.63 2.85
CA VAL A 137 21.03 -3.93 1.44
C VAL A 137 21.47 -2.66 0.72
N ALA A 138 20.74 -1.56 0.85
CA ALA A 138 21.07 -0.27 0.24
C ALA A 138 22.42 0.26 0.72
N ARG A 139 22.75 0.15 2.02
CA ARG A 139 24.01 0.62 2.59
C ARG A 139 25.20 -0.17 2.05
N VAL A 140 25.14 -1.49 2.08
CA VAL A 140 26.26 -2.33 1.64
C VAL A 140 26.53 -2.15 0.14
N ILE A 141 25.48 -2.10 -0.68
CA ILE A 141 25.61 -1.80 -2.12
C ILE A 141 26.32 -0.46 -2.32
N ALA A 142 25.91 0.58 -1.61
CA ALA A 142 26.49 1.91 -1.77
C ALA A 142 27.95 1.97 -1.32
N GLU A 143 28.31 1.32 -0.22
CA GLU A 143 29.67 1.25 0.29
C GLU A 143 30.60 0.50 -0.70
N ASP A 144 30.17 -0.64 -1.24
CA ASP A 144 30.94 -1.40 -2.21
C ASP A 144 31.03 -0.69 -3.57
N ALA A 145 29.97 0.02 -3.99
CA ALA A 145 29.97 0.85 -5.19
C ALA A 145 31.01 1.99 -5.10
N ILE A 146 31.08 2.70 -3.96
CA ILE A 146 32.08 3.74 -3.73
C ILE A 146 33.49 3.14 -3.79
N LYS A 147 33.73 2.08 -3.03
CA LYS A 147 35.04 1.41 -3.01
C LYS A 147 35.49 0.94 -4.41
N TYR A 148 34.55 0.47 -5.21
CA TYR A 148 34.86 0.04 -6.59
C TYR A 148 35.26 1.22 -7.46
N THR A 149 34.52 2.33 -7.40
CA THR A 149 34.76 3.52 -8.23
C THR A 149 36.02 4.29 -7.86
N GLU A 150 36.58 4.12 -6.66
CA GLU A 150 37.90 4.68 -6.28
C GLU A 150 39.02 4.18 -7.20
N SER A 151 38.95 2.92 -7.64
CA SER A 151 39.94 2.31 -8.52
C SER A 151 39.51 2.25 -9.99
N ASN A 152 38.20 2.36 -10.28
CA ASN A 152 37.58 2.20 -11.60
C ASN A 152 36.57 3.33 -11.88
N PRO A 153 37.02 4.61 -11.97
CA PRO A 153 36.13 5.78 -11.99
C PRO A 153 35.28 5.93 -13.25
N ASP A 154 35.61 5.23 -14.34
CA ASP A 154 34.95 5.33 -15.65
C ASP A 154 34.26 4.02 -16.08
N ASP A 155 34.19 3.02 -15.18
CA ASP A 155 33.67 1.68 -15.50
C ASP A 155 32.26 1.46 -14.94
N TYR A 156 31.24 1.68 -15.77
CA TYR A 156 29.86 1.33 -15.44
C TYR A 156 29.57 -0.17 -15.45
N ASP A 157 30.24 -0.95 -16.30
CA ASP A 157 29.95 -2.40 -16.41
C ASP A 157 30.35 -3.13 -15.13
N GLY A 158 31.57 -2.84 -14.64
CA GLY A 158 32.01 -3.35 -13.36
C GLY A 158 31.20 -2.79 -12.18
N LEU A 159 30.85 -1.50 -12.20
CA LEU A 159 30.02 -0.89 -11.14
C LEU A 159 28.65 -1.59 -11.02
N MET A 160 27.94 -1.81 -12.14
CA MET A 160 26.66 -2.50 -12.11
C MET A 160 26.82 -3.97 -11.66
N ASN A 161 27.90 -4.64 -12.04
CA ASN A 161 28.18 -5.99 -11.55
C ASN A 161 28.42 -6.00 -10.03
N VAL A 162 29.14 -5.02 -9.48
CA VAL A 162 29.36 -4.88 -8.04
C VAL A 162 28.02 -4.64 -7.32
N ILE A 163 27.20 -3.72 -7.81
CA ILE A 163 25.87 -3.43 -7.23
C ILE A 163 25.03 -4.73 -7.13
N LEU A 164 24.96 -5.50 -8.21
CA LEU A 164 24.14 -6.71 -8.23
C LEU A 164 24.73 -7.84 -7.38
N THR A 165 26.05 -8.08 -7.46
CA THR A 165 26.68 -9.19 -6.73
C THR A 165 26.77 -8.92 -5.24
N SER A 166 27.12 -7.71 -4.84
CA SER A 166 27.16 -7.28 -3.45
C SER A 166 25.75 -7.27 -2.82
N GLY A 167 24.77 -6.73 -3.56
CA GLY A 167 23.41 -6.71 -3.13
C GLY A 167 22.80 -8.10 -2.93
N GLU A 168 23.00 -9.03 -3.85
CA GLU A 168 22.55 -10.42 -3.68
C GLU A 168 23.28 -11.14 -2.54
N ALA A 169 24.56 -10.86 -2.34
CA ALA A 169 25.33 -11.47 -1.26
C ALA A 169 24.82 -11.02 0.12
N ILE A 170 24.57 -9.73 0.31
CA ILE A 170 24.04 -9.21 1.58
C ILE A 170 22.58 -9.59 1.78
N LEU A 171 21.76 -9.61 0.72
CA LEU A 171 20.35 -10.01 0.80
C LEU A 171 20.21 -11.46 1.32
N LYS A 172 21.04 -12.39 0.83
CA LYS A 172 21.06 -13.77 1.33
C LYS A 172 21.44 -13.88 2.81
N ARG A 173 22.10 -12.88 3.38
CA ARG A 173 22.51 -12.83 4.78
C ARG A 173 21.51 -12.11 5.70
N THR A 174 20.47 -11.52 5.15
CA THR A 174 19.44 -10.82 5.96
C THR A 174 18.78 -11.71 7.02
N PRO A 175 18.54 -13.03 6.78
CA PRO A 175 18.03 -13.93 7.81
C PRO A 175 18.97 -14.11 9.02
N ASP A 176 20.30 -14.00 8.81
CA ASP A 176 21.26 -14.10 9.92
C ASP A 176 21.27 -12.86 10.82
N MET A 177 20.72 -11.74 10.35
CA MET A 177 20.68 -10.45 11.04
C MET A 177 19.33 -10.17 11.70
N LEU A 178 18.25 -10.75 11.17
CA LEU A 178 16.89 -10.49 11.64
C LEU A 178 16.17 -11.80 11.98
N PRO A 179 15.99 -12.11 13.28
CA PRO A 179 15.45 -13.39 13.73
C PRO A 179 14.12 -13.81 13.10
N PRO A 180 13.13 -12.93 12.85
CA PRO A 180 11.89 -13.32 12.15
C PRO A 180 12.11 -13.87 10.74
N LEU A 181 13.07 -13.32 9.98
CA LEU A 181 13.41 -13.82 8.65
C LEU A 181 14.05 -15.21 8.73
N LYS A 182 14.90 -15.42 9.74
CA LYS A 182 15.53 -16.72 9.97
C LYS A 182 14.51 -17.79 10.34
N ALA A 183 13.57 -17.46 11.21
CA ALA A 183 12.51 -18.38 11.62
C ALA A 183 11.62 -18.79 10.44
N ALA A 184 11.36 -17.86 9.50
CA ALA A 184 10.56 -18.12 8.31
C ALA A 184 11.37 -18.69 7.13
N GLY A 185 12.70 -18.73 7.21
CA GLY A 185 13.56 -19.24 6.15
C GLY A 185 13.57 -18.38 4.88
N VAL A 186 13.30 -17.09 4.99
CA VAL A 186 13.19 -16.15 3.85
C VAL A 186 14.16 -14.98 4.00
N VAL A 187 14.46 -14.33 2.86
CA VAL A 187 15.21 -13.06 2.83
C VAL A 187 14.29 -11.87 3.02
N ASP A 188 14.86 -10.69 3.30
CA ASP A 188 14.11 -9.45 3.43
C ASP A 188 13.38 -9.08 2.14
N SER A 189 12.06 -8.90 2.22
CA SER A 189 11.18 -8.58 1.10
C SER A 189 11.52 -7.24 0.45
N GLY A 190 11.74 -6.20 1.25
CA GLY A 190 12.15 -4.87 0.77
C GLY A 190 13.51 -4.89 0.07
N GLY A 191 14.48 -5.62 0.63
CA GLY A 191 15.77 -5.84 -0.01
C GLY A 191 15.65 -6.58 -1.33
N ARG A 192 14.77 -7.59 -1.44
CA ARG A 192 14.46 -8.27 -2.71
C ARG A 192 13.87 -7.29 -3.72
N GLY A 193 12.90 -6.48 -3.32
CA GLY A 193 12.32 -5.43 -4.18
C GLY A 193 13.38 -4.44 -4.70
N LEU A 194 14.29 -3.99 -3.84
CA LEU A 194 15.39 -3.11 -4.23
C LEU A 194 16.33 -3.77 -5.25
N MET A 195 16.64 -5.07 -5.08
CA MET A 195 17.46 -5.80 -6.04
C MET A 195 16.80 -5.95 -7.41
N LEU A 196 15.48 -6.12 -7.47
CA LEU A 196 14.73 -6.12 -8.73
C LEU A 196 14.83 -4.76 -9.44
N ILE A 197 14.71 -3.65 -8.70
CA ILE A 197 14.89 -2.30 -9.25
C ILE A 197 16.29 -2.15 -9.87
N TYR A 198 17.34 -2.52 -9.17
CA TYR A 198 18.72 -2.41 -9.69
C TYR A 198 19.00 -3.39 -10.82
N THR A 199 18.35 -4.54 -10.84
CA THR A 199 18.43 -5.48 -11.97
C THR A 199 17.85 -4.86 -13.24
N GLY A 200 16.71 -4.17 -13.13
CA GLY A 200 16.14 -3.39 -14.22
C GLY A 200 17.06 -2.27 -14.70
N TYR A 201 17.72 -1.56 -13.80
CA TYR A 201 18.71 -0.53 -14.14
C TYR A 201 19.88 -1.13 -14.97
N ALA A 202 20.41 -2.27 -14.50
CA ALA A 202 21.52 -2.93 -15.19
C ALA A 202 21.13 -3.48 -16.57
N ALA A 203 19.88 -3.96 -16.73
CA ALA A 203 19.38 -4.46 -18.00
C ALA A 203 19.34 -3.32 -19.06
N VAL A 204 18.79 -2.15 -18.72
CA VAL A 204 18.78 -0.98 -19.62
C VAL A 204 20.22 -0.55 -19.98
N MET A 205 21.11 -0.48 -19.00
CA MET A 205 22.51 -0.13 -19.22
C MET A 205 23.22 -1.10 -20.18
N ARG A 206 22.81 -2.36 -20.22
CA ARG A 206 23.35 -3.42 -21.12
C ARG A 206 22.65 -3.47 -22.46
N GLY A 207 21.59 -2.67 -22.68
CA GLY A 207 20.77 -2.73 -23.88
C GLY A 207 19.98 -4.04 -24.01
N GLU A 208 19.67 -4.71 -22.88
CA GLU A 208 18.82 -5.89 -22.84
C GLU A 208 17.36 -5.44 -23.01
N GLU A 209 16.62 -6.10 -23.90
CA GLU A 209 15.17 -5.90 -24.00
C GLU A 209 14.50 -6.42 -22.71
N ILE A 210 14.01 -5.50 -21.91
CA ILE A 210 13.04 -5.83 -20.86
C ILE A 210 11.68 -5.89 -21.56
N ALA A 211 10.94 -6.98 -21.33
CA ALA A 211 9.59 -7.12 -21.85
C ALA A 211 8.81 -5.79 -21.68
N ASP A 212 8.35 -5.26 -22.79
CA ASP A 212 7.84 -3.92 -23.07
C ASP A 212 7.49 -3.08 -21.83
N PRO A 213 8.30 -2.04 -21.49
CA PRO A 213 7.97 -1.14 -20.37
C PRO A 213 6.61 -0.43 -20.57
N ALA A 214 6.19 -0.21 -21.83
CA ALA A 214 4.89 0.34 -22.13
C ALA A 214 3.73 -0.62 -21.80
N ALA A 215 3.91 -1.93 -21.98
CA ALA A 215 2.94 -2.94 -21.57
C ALA A 215 2.77 -3.03 -20.04
N LEU A 216 3.80 -2.62 -19.27
CA LEU A 216 3.78 -2.62 -17.80
C LEU A 216 3.31 -1.30 -17.20
N LEU A 217 3.46 -0.21 -17.93
CA LEU A 217 2.73 1.04 -17.68
C LEU A 217 1.24 0.89 -18.06
N ALA A 218 0.96 0.00 -19.01
CA ALA A 218 -0.37 -0.41 -19.41
C ALA A 218 -1.00 -1.47 -18.47
N GLY A 219 -0.31 -2.00 -17.49
CA GLY A 219 -0.85 -3.01 -16.55
C GLY A 219 -2.02 -2.48 -15.70
N ASP A 220 -2.00 -1.21 -15.29
CA ASP A 220 -3.18 -0.46 -14.81
C ASP A 220 -3.72 0.51 -15.88
N SER A 221 -3.01 0.70 -16.99
CA SER A 221 -3.40 1.55 -18.12
C SER A 221 -3.83 0.77 -19.39
N GLN A 222 -4.02 -0.55 -19.32
CA GLN A 222 -5.00 -1.16 -20.25
C GLN A 222 -6.43 -0.67 -19.98
N VAL A 223 -6.61 0.09 -18.89
CA VAL A 223 -7.75 0.98 -18.70
C VAL A 223 -7.56 2.34 -19.40
N GLU A 224 -6.35 2.72 -19.87
CA GLU A 224 -6.05 4.05 -20.43
C GLU A 224 -5.96 4.12 -21.96
N GLU A 225 -5.93 3.03 -22.71
CA GLU A 225 -6.18 3.09 -24.16
C GLU A 225 -7.66 3.16 -24.54
N ASP A 226 -8.55 2.93 -23.61
CA ASP A 226 -9.93 3.39 -23.66
C ASP A 226 -10.13 4.55 -22.63
N ILE A 227 -9.32 5.60 -22.67
CA ILE A 227 -9.77 6.91 -22.23
C ILE A 227 -10.92 7.26 -23.18
N HIS A 228 -12.06 6.64 -22.92
CA HIS A 228 -13.31 7.17 -23.38
C HIS A 228 -13.31 8.61 -22.91
N ASP A 229 -13.49 9.50 -23.81
CA ASP A 229 -13.75 10.90 -23.52
C ASP A 229 -14.89 10.98 -22.49
N LEU A 230 -14.53 10.90 -21.20
CA LEU A 230 -15.45 11.02 -20.07
C LEU A 230 -16.02 12.44 -20.00
N SER A 231 -15.62 13.34 -20.94
CA SER A 231 -16.12 14.70 -21.08
C SER A 231 -17.52 14.76 -21.70
N GLY A 232 -17.97 13.68 -22.36
CA GLY A 232 -19.30 13.56 -22.94
C GLY A 232 -20.36 12.95 -21.98
N ASP A 233 -21.63 12.92 -22.44
CA ASP A 233 -22.69 12.14 -21.76
C ASP A 233 -22.35 10.65 -21.82
N LEU A 234 -22.27 9.99 -20.66
CA LEU A 234 -22.06 8.55 -20.56
C LEU A 234 -23.43 7.85 -20.55
N PRO A 235 -23.84 7.21 -21.65
CA PRO A 235 -25.13 6.56 -21.73
C PRO A 235 -25.21 5.28 -20.89
N TYR A 236 -24.04 4.73 -20.49
CA TYR A 236 -23.93 3.52 -19.68
C TYR A 236 -23.03 3.79 -18.47
N ALA A 237 -23.45 3.24 -17.33
CA ALA A 237 -22.82 3.50 -16.03
C ALA A 237 -21.64 2.59 -15.72
N TYR A 238 -21.63 1.36 -16.27
CA TYR A 238 -20.66 0.34 -15.88
C TYR A 238 -19.82 -0.12 -17.08
N CYS A 239 -18.50 -0.16 -16.90
CA CYS A 239 -17.58 -0.93 -17.71
C CYS A 239 -17.49 -2.34 -17.13
N THR A 240 -17.74 -3.37 -17.94
CA THR A 240 -17.74 -4.77 -17.52
C THR A 240 -16.77 -5.54 -18.40
N GLU A 241 -15.79 -6.18 -17.75
CA GLU A 241 -14.71 -6.92 -18.40
C GLU A 241 -14.60 -8.31 -17.77
N TYR A 242 -14.28 -9.31 -18.57
CA TYR A 242 -13.97 -10.67 -18.13
C TYR A 242 -13.38 -11.49 -19.26
N ASP A 243 -12.70 -12.57 -18.91
CA ASP A 243 -12.21 -13.56 -19.85
C ASP A 243 -13.06 -14.83 -19.74
N ILE A 244 -13.43 -15.42 -20.88
CA ILE A 244 -14.14 -16.72 -20.96
C ILE A 244 -13.09 -17.78 -21.28
N VAL A 245 -12.98 -18.77 -20.41
CA VAL A 245 -12.08 -19.93 -20.56
C VAL A 245 -12.92 -21.21 -20.40
N ASN A 246 -12.32 -22.37 -20.67
CA ASN A 246 -12.98 -23.66 -20.49
C ASN A 246 -14.39 -23.67 -21.10
N PHE A 247 -14.49 -23.27 -22.39
CA PHE A 247 -15.75 -23.26 -23.12
C PHE A 247 -16.42 -24.63 -23.05
N ARG A 248 -17.76 -24.64 -23.06
CA ARG A 248 -18.52 -25.88 -23.14
C ARG A 248 -18.15 -26.64 -24.41
N GLU A 249 -18.13 -27.96 -24.34
CA GLU A 249 -17.75 -28.85 -25.46
C GLU A 249 -18.61 -28.66 -26.73
N ASP A 250 -19.85 -28.19 -26.57
CA ASP A 250 -20.78 -27.92 -27.65
C ASP A 250 -20.76 -26.48 -28.17
N CYS A 251 -19.89 -25.62 -27.62
CA CYS A 251 -19.80 -24.23 -28.00
C CYS A 251 -19.09 -24.05 -29.34
N THR A 252 -19.67 -23.23 -30.21
CA THR A 252 -19.17 -22.92 -31.54
C THR A 252 -18.86 -21.43 -31.72
N GLU A 253 -18.10 -21.05 -32.75
CA GLU A 253 -17.89 -19.63 -33.11
C GLU A 253 -19.24 -18.90 -33.37
N GLY A 254 -20.26 -19.60 -33.85
CA GLY A 254 -21.62 -19.06 -34.04
C GLY A 254 -22.28 -18.66 -32.71
N ASP A 255 -21.97 -19.35 -31.62
CA ASP A 255 -22.45 -19.02 -30.27
C ASP A 255 -21.75 -17.78 -29.74
N VAL A 256 -20.45 -17.62 -30.00
CA VAL A 256 -19.69 -16.40 -29.68
C VAL A 256 -20.21 -15.19 -30.46
N ASP A 257 -20.59 -15.36 -31.75
CA ASP A 257 -21.22 -14.30 -32.52
C ASP A 257 -22.62 -13.94 -32.03
N SER A 258 -23.36 -14.92 -31.56
CA SER A 258 -24.67 -14.70 -30.93
C SER A 258 -24.55 -13.99 -29.60
N PHE A 259 -23.56 -14.34 -28.79
CA PHE A 259 -23.19 -13.68 -27.55
C PHE A 259 -22.81 -12.21 -27.79
N ARG A 260 -21.94 -11.93 -28.77
CA ARG A 260 -21.57 -10.56 -29.17
C ARG A 260 -22.81 -9.73 -29.56
N ARG A 261 -23.77 -10.32 -30.29
CA ARG A 261 -25.03 -9.65 -30.62
C ARG A 261 -25.90 -9.37 -29.39
N ARG A 262 -25.89 -10.25 -28.38
CA ARG A 262 -26.66 -10.06 -27.13
C ARG A 262 -26.03 -8.90 -26.32
N LEU A 263 -24.71 -8.82 -26.20
CA LEU A 263 -24.02 -7.73 -25.53
C LEU A 263 -24.32 -6.37 -26.22
N ASN A 264 -24.31 -6.32 -27.55
CA ASN A 264 -24.64 -5.09 -28.30
C ASN A 264 -26.10 -4.62 -28.12
N ARG A 265 -26.99 -5.43 -27.56
CA ARG A 265 -28.38 -5.02 -27.21
C ARG A 265 -28.48 -4.37 -25.85
N ILE A 266 -27.58 -4.69 -24.94
CA ILE A 266 -27.60 -4.19 -23.55
C ILE A 266 -26.53 -3.14 -23.28
N GLY A 267 -25.63 -2.88 -24.24
CA GLY A 267 -24.51 -1.96 -24.06
C GLY A 267 -23.91 -1.46 -25.37
N ASN A 268 -22.86 -0.67 -25.20
CA ASN A 268 -22.00 -0.22 -26.31
C ASN A 268 -20.54 -0.56 -26.03
N CYS A 269 -19.61 -0.12 -26.90
CA CYS A 269 -18.17 -0.41 -26.79
C CYS A 269 -17.87 -1.91 -26.65
N VAL A 270 -18.70 -2.77 -27.25
CA VAL A 270 -18.58 -4.22 -27.15
C VAL A 270 -17.36 -4.70 -27.91
N LYS A 271 -16.36 -5.21 -27.18
CA LYS A 271 -15.20 -5.90 -27.73
C LYS A 271 -15.25 -7.35 -27.26
N VAL A 272 -15.21 -8.28 -28.19
CA VAL A 272 -15.14 -9.73 -27.93
C VAL A 272 -14.02 -10.25 -28.82
N THR A 273 -12.87 -10.55 -28.24
CA THR A 273 -11.64 -10.90 -28.93
C THR A 273 -11.05 -12.18 -28.37
N GLY A 274 -10.58 -13.08 -29.24
CA GLY A 274 -10.04 -14.37 -28.88
C GLY A 274 -10.64 -15.48 -29.69
N ASP A 275 -10.51 -16.71 -29.21
CA ASP A 275 -11.00 -17.95 -29.80
C ASP A 275 -11.69 -18.83 -28.73
N LEU A 276 -12.03 -20.06 -29.07
CA LEU A 276 -12.69 -21.00 -28.13
C LEU A 276 -11.76 -21.56 -27.03
N THR A 277 -10.50 -21.12 -26.97
CA THR A 277 -9.61 -21.43 -25.85
C THR A 277 -9.62 -20.34 -24.79
N GLU A 278 -9.63 -19.07 -25.24
CA GLU A 278 -9.74 -17.89 -24.38
C GLU A 278 -10.37 -16.74 -25.18
N THR A 279 -11.44 -16.16 -24.66
CA THR A 279 -12.10 -14.99 -25.26
C THR A 279 -12.21 -13.86 -24.24
N LYS A 280 -11.61 -12.71 -24.54
CA LYS A 280 -11.70 -11.49 -23.74
C LYS A 280 -12.94 -10.70 -24.12
N VAL A 281 -13.66 -10.23 -23.12
CA VAL A 281 -14.92 -9.51 -23.26
C VAL A 281 -14.82 -8.16 -22.56
N HIS A 282 -15.28 -7.12 -23.25
CA HIS A 282 -15.44 -5.77 -22.72
C HIS A 282 -16.76 -5.19 -23.22
N VAL A 283 -17.55 -4.61 -22.33
CA VAL A 283 -18.80 -3.94 -22.67
C VAL A 283 -19.14 -2.82 -21.69
N HIS A 284 -19.64 -1.69 -22.22
CA HIS A 284 -20.26 -0.66 -21.39
C HIS A 284 -21.75 -0.88 -21.34
N THR A 285 -22.30 -1.05 -20.12
CA THR A 285 -23.70 -1.41 -19.94
C THR A 285 -24.27 -0.81 -18.65
N ASN A 286 -25.60 -0.71 -18.55
CA ASN A 286 -26.30 -0.45 -17.29
C ASN A 286 -26.75 -1.74 -16.60
N ASP A 287 -26.45 -2.88 -17.23
CA ASP A 287 -26.86 -4.20 -16.78
C ASP A 287 -25.67 -5.19 -16.78
N PRO A 288 -24.66 -4.98 -15.90
CA PRO A 288 -23.47 -5.82 -15.82
C PRO A 288 -23.78 -7.26 -15.44
N GLY A 289 -24.84 -7.48 -14.65
CA GLY A 289 -25.27 -8.83 -14.25
C GLY A 289 -25.65 -9.69 -15.45
N ASN A 290 -26.44 -9.16 -16.39
CA ASN A 290 -26.78 -9.88 -17.62
C ASN A 290 -25.58 -10.07 -18.55
N ALA A 291 -24.66 -9.10 -18.61
CA ALA A 291 -23.44 -9.25 -19.41
C ALA A 291 -22.60 -10.43 -18.91
N ILE A 292 -22.41 -10.55 -17.59
CA ILE A 292 -21.72 -11.67 -16.94
C ILE A 292 -22.48 -12.98 -17.15
N GLN A 293 -23.80 -12.98 -16.97
CA GLN A 293 -24.63 -14.17 -17.16
C GLN A 293 -24.51 -14.74 -18.57
N TYR A 294 -24.45 -13.88 -19.60
CA TYR A 294 -24.27 -14.32 -20.98
C TYR A 294 -22.91 -14.98 -21.21
N GLY A 295 -21.86 -14.53 -20.53
CA GLY A 295 -20.54 -15.17 -20.57
C GLY A 295 -20.55 -16.55 -19.92
N ILE A 296 -21.18 -16.70 -18.75
CA ILE A 296 -21.32 -17.98 -18.04
C ILE A 296 -22.03 -19.05 -18.89
N GLU A 297 -22.92 -18.64 -19.77
CA GLU A 297 -23.60 -19.56 -20.68
C GLU A 297 -22.66 -20.20 -21.72
N LEU A 298 -21.50 -19.61 -21.98
CA LEU A 298 -20.49 -20.10 -22.94
C LEU A 298 -19.40 -20.94 -22.29
N GLY A 299 -18.95 -20.55 -21.10
CA GLY A 299 -17.82 -21.19 -20.43
C GLY A 299 -17.61 -20.67 -19.00
N GLU A 300 -16.44 -20.94 -18.46
CA GLU A 300 -16.01 -20.46 -17.14
C GLU A 300 -15.47 -19.04 -17.25
N LEU A 301 -15.79 -18.16 -16.29
CA LEU A 301 -15.31 -16.79 -16.29
C LEU A 301 -14.15 -16.62 -15.30
N VAL A 302 -13.11 -15.92 -15.79
CA VAL A 302 -11.97 -15.45 -14.97
C VAL A 302 -11.76 -13.95 -15.16
N ASN A 303 -11.02 -13.32 -14.27
CA ASN A 303 -10.68 -11.87 -14.33
C ASN A 303 -11.92 -10.96 -14.43
N VAL A 304 -13.01 -11.31 -13.77
CA VAL A 304 -14.26 -10.54 -13.82
C VAL A 304 -14.09 -9.20 -13.10
N LYS A 305 -14.33 -8.10 -13.83
CA LYS A 305 -14.22 -6.72 -13.34
C LYS A 305 -15.45 -5.91 -13.76
N VAL A 306 -16.01 -5.14 -12.82
CA VAL A 306 -17.13 -4.23 -13.06
C VAL A 306 -16.83 -2.88 -12.42
N ASP A 307 -16.56 -1.87 -13.27
CA ASP A 307 -16.21 -0.52 -12.82
C ASP A 307 -17.37 0.45 -13.05
N ASN A 308 -17.67 1.29 -12.08
CA ASN A 308 -18.67 2.35 -12.20
C ASN A 308 -18.04 3.62 -12.83
N MET A 309 -18.23 3.80 -14.13
CA MET A 309 -17.69 4.93 -14.91
C MET A 309 -18.27 6.28 -14.48
N LEU A 310 -19.52 6.31 -13.99
CA LEU A 310 -20.13 7.56 -13.48
C LEU A 310 -19.51 7.98 -12.15
N ALA A 311 -19.17 7.03 -11.27
CA ALA A 311 -18.44 7.32 -10.04
C ALA A 311 -17.04 7.84 -10.37
N ARG A 312 -16.34 7.19 -11.30
CA ARG A 312 -15.03 7.61 -11.80
C ARG A 312 -15.07 9.00 -12.46
N LYS A 313 -16.10 9.28 -13.27
CA LYS A 313 -16.31 10.60 -13.88
C LYS A 313 -16.49 11.67 -12.80
N ARG A 314 -17.34 11.42 -11.79
CA ARG A 314 -17.54 12.36 -10.67
C ARG A 314 -16.25 12.62 -9.90
N ALA A 315 -15.43 11.59 -9.67
CA ALA A 315 -14.12 11.74 -9.04
C ALA A 315 -13.17 12.59 -9.91
N LEU A 316 -13.09 12.32 -11.22
CA LEU A 316 -12.28 13.09 -12.16
C LEU A 316 -12.80 14.53 -12.38
N GLU A 317 -14.11 14.75 -12.31
CA GLU A 317 -14.70 16.10 -12.37
C GLU A 317 -14.45 16.85 -11.06
N ALA A 318 -14.45 16.18 -9.92
CA ALA A 318 -14.02 16.74 -8.65
C ALA A 318 -12.51 17.09 -8.64
N GLU A 319 -11.67 16.29 -9.34
CA GLU A 319 -10.25 16.57 -9.53
C GLU A 319 -9.99 17.67 -10.59
N LYS A 320 -10.84 17.76 -11.65
CA LYS A 320 -10.71 18.73 -12.76
C LYS A 320 -11.40 20.05 -12.52
N THR A 321 -12.32 20.12 -11.56
CA THR A 321 -12.72 21.40 -11.02
C THR A 321 -11.55 21.81 -10.11
N PRO A 322 -10.67 22.75 -10.54
CA PRO A 322 -9.92 23.45 -9.53
C PRO A 322 -11.04 24.03 -8.68
N ALA A 323 -11.17 23.59 -7.43
CA ALA A 323 -11.79 24.45 -6.45
C ALA A 323 -11.16 25.80 -6.77
N ALA A 324 -11.98 26.74 -7.23
CA ALA A 324 -11.53 28.10 -7.29
C ALA A 324 -10.84 28.28 -5.97
N VAL A 325 -9.51 28.52 -6.00
CA VAL A 325 -8.76 28.88 -4.83
C VAL A 325 -9.35 30.24 -4.48
N GLU A 326 -10.52 30.21 -3.83
CA GLU A 326 -10.87 31.28 -2.94
C GLU A 326 -9.68 31.38 -2.02
N ALA A 327 -9.06 32.55 -2.00
CA ALA A 327 -8.05 32.89 -1.03
C ALA A 327 -8.52 32.33 0.32
N PRO A 328 -7.70 31.55 1.04
CA PRO A 328 -8.17 30.71 2.13
C PRO A 328 -9.05 31.55 3.02
N ALA A 329 -10.35 31.24 3.03
CA ALA A 329 -11.26 31.78 4.04
C ALA A 329 -10.58 31.49 5.38
N GLU A 330 -10.57 32.43 6.32
CA GLU A 330 -9.98 32.22 7.64
C GLU A 330 -10.38 30.82 8.13
N PRO A 331 -9.46 30.01 8.66
CA PRO A 331 -9.78 28.65 9.09
C PRO A 331 -11.00 28.70 10.00
N ALA A 332 -12.05 27.99 9.64
CA ALA A 332 -13.30 28.03 10.41
C ALA A 332 -13.14 27.41 11.81
N LYS A 333 -12.12 26.53 11.97
CA LYS A 333 -11.82 25.82 13.21
C LYS A 333 -10.39 26.09 13.69
N GLU A 334 -10.17 26.04 14.99
CA GLU A 334 -8.83 26.01 15.58
C GLU A 334 -8.17 24.64 15.30
N PHE A 335 -8.93 23.56 15.53
CA PHE A 335 -8.48 22.18 15.42
C PHE A 335 -9.33 21.38 14.43
N GLY A 336 -8.73 20.41 13.79
CA GLY A 336 -9.39 19.42 12.98
C GLY A 336 -8.70 18.06 13.04
N MET A 337 -9.36 17.01 12.54
CA MET A 337 -8.92 15.64 12.68
C MET A 337 -9.02 14.89 11.37
N VAL A 338 -8.03 14.04 11.10
CA VAL A 338 -7.99 13.09 9.97
C VAL A 338 -7.72 11.70 10.53
N ALA A 339 -8.52 10.71 10.17
CA ALA A 339 -8.28 9.31 10.54
C ALA A 339 -8.11 8.43 9.30
N VAL A 340 -7.19 7.47 9.36
CA VAL A 340 -7.13 6.39 8.38
C VAL A 340 -7.94 5.22 8.94
N SER A 341 -8.88 4.70 8.16
CA SER A 341 -9.74 3.60 8.60
C SER A 341 -10.24 2.77 7.42
N LEU A 342 -10.53 1.50 7.69
CA LEU A 342 -11.16 0.59 6.76
C LEU A 342 -12.34 -0.10 7.46
N GLY A 343 -13.50 -0.02 6.84
CA GLY A 343 -14.78 -0.52 7.37
C GLY A 343 -15.77 0.61 7.65
N ASP A 344 -17.02 0.39 7.23
CA ASP A 344 -18.08 1.40 7.33
C ASP A 344 -18.43 1.75 8.79
N GLY A 345 -18.37 0.75 9.68
CA GLY A 345 -18.63 0.92 11.10
C GLY A 345 -17.61 1.83 11.75
N PHE A 346 -16.33 1.58 11.57
CA PHE A 346 -15.27 2.45 12.08
C PHE A 346 -15.33 3.86 11.48
N SER A 347 -15.62 3.96 10.18
CA SER A 347 -15.79 5.26 9.54
C SER A 347 -16.95 6.06 10.15
N SER A 348 -18.04 5.39 10.56
CA SER A 348 -19.15 6.02 11.28
C SER A 348 -18.72 6.48 12.66
N ILE A 349 -18.03 5.63 13.44
CA ILE A 349 -17.54 5.98 14.78
C ILE A 349 -16.63 7.22 14.74
N PHE A 350 -15.70 7.31 13.78
CA PHE A 350 -14.84 8.49 13.65
C PHE A 350 -15.63 9.75 13.30
N ARG A 351 -16.67 9.65 12.45
CA ARG A 351 -17.55 10.80 12.15
C ARG A 351 -18.35 11.24 13.37
N ASP A 352 -18.83 10.30 14.17
CA ASP A 352 -19.56 10.60 15.43
C ASP A 352 -18.63 11.26 16.46
N LEU A 353 -17.33 10.95 16.43
CA LEU A 353 -16.27 11.61 17.21
C LEU A 353 -15.77 12.92 16.57
N THR A 354 -16.51 13.47 15.59
CA THR A 354 -16.20 14.75 14.92
C THR A 354 -14.89 14.76 14.12
N VAL A 355 -14.38 13.62 13.69
CA VAL A 355 -13.27 13.56 12.75
C VAL A 355 -13.72 14.11 11.40
N ASP A 356 -13.00 15.09 10.88
CA ASP A 356 -13.39 15.85 9.68
C ASP A 356 -13.27 15.03 8.40
N VAL A 357 -12.20 14.24 8.26
CA VAL A 357 -11.92 13.43 7.07
C VAL A 357 -11.47 12.04 7.49
N VAL A 358 -12.11 11.02 6.92
CA VAL A 358 -11.67 9.63 7.04
C VAL A 358 -11.07 9.20 5.70
N VAL A 359 -9.80 8.82 5.72
CA VAL A 359 -9.07 8.26 4.57
C VAL A 359 -9.26 6.76 4.58
N GLU A 360 -9.82 6.23 3.51
CA GLU A 360 -10.02 4.78 3.38
C GLU A 360 -8.68 4.07 3.15
N GLY A 361 -8.40 3.03 3.94
CA GLY A 361 -7.20 2.21 3.82
C GLY A 361 -6.65 1.73 5.16
N GLY A 362 -5.47 1.13 5.10
CA GLY A 362 -4.68 0.77 6.28
C GLY A 362 -4.35 -0.71 6.47
N GLN A 363 -5.16 -1.68 6.03
CA GLN A 363 -4.88 -3.11 6.21
C GLN A 363 -4.55 -3.82 4.89
N THR A 364 -5.35 -3.61 3.87
CA THR A 364 -5.20 -4.25 2.55
C THR A 364 -4.54 -3.32 1.54
N MET A 365 -4.69 -2.01 1.73
CA MET A 365 -4.11 -0.98 0.89
C MET A 365 -3.74 0.24 1.74
N ASN A 366 -2.44 0.50 1.88
CA ASN A 366 -1.98 1.67 2.62
C ASN A 366 -2.23 2.95 1.79
N PRO A 367 -2.78 4.03 2.39
CA PRO A 367 -2.88 5.32 1.72
C PRO A 367 -1.49 5.87 1.39
N SER A 368 -1.39 6.60 0.29
CA SER A 368 -0.14 7.28 -0.08
C SER A 368 0.09 8.54 0.78
N VAL A 369 1.30 9.06 0.73
CA VAL A 369 1.62 10.37 1.32
C VAL A 369 0.71 11.45 0.75
N ASP A 370 0.42 11.40 -0.55
CA ASP A 370 -0.45 12.38 -1.23
C ASP A 370 -1.91 12.25 -0.79
N ASP A 371 -2.42 11.03 -0.59
CA ASP A 371 -3.78 10.78 -0.07
C ASP A 371 -3.97 11.41 1.32
N ILE A 372 -3.00 11.21 2.21
CA ILE A 372 -3.03 11.79 3.57
C ILE A 372 -2.86 13.31 3.53
N LEU A 373 -1.95 13.82 2.69
CA LEU A 373 -1.74 15.26 2.52
C LEU A 373 -2.99 15.96 1.99
N ASN A 374 -3.66 15.36 1.02
CA ASN A 374 -4.92 15.86 0.47
C ASN A 374 -6.02 15.88 1.53
N ALA A 375 -6.12 14.85 2.38
CA ALA A 375 -7.04 14.82 3.50
C ALA A 375 -6.75 15.94 4.51
N ILE A 376 -5.48 16.16 4.89
CA ILE A 376 -5.07 17.26 5.74
C ILE A 376 -5.47 18.61 5.12
N ASN A 377 -5.27 18.79 3.82
CA ASN A 377 -5.58 20.04 3.12
C ASN A 377 -7.09 20.31 3.02
N GLN A 378 -7.93 19.26 2.94
CA GLN A 378 -9.40 19.38 2.96
C GLN A 378 -9.94 19.89 4.30
N VAL A 379 -9.27 19.62 5.40
CA VAL A 379 -9.70 20.07 6.73
C VAL A 379 -9.49 21.58 6.85
N ASN A 380 -10.56 22.35 7.04
CA ASN A 380 -10.49 23.80 7.24
C ASN A 380 -10.19 24.14 8.71
N ALA A 381 -8.95 23.89 9.13
CA ALA A 381 -8.45 24.14 10.47
C ALA A 381 -7.00 24.65 10.45
N LYS A 382 -6.57 25.33 11.53
CA LYS A 382 -5.19 25.81 11.71
C LYS A 382 -4.26 24.68 12.08
N CYS A 383 -4.70 23.80 12.99
CA CYS A 383 -3.96 22.63 13.46
C CYS A 383 -4.76 21.37 13.18
N VAL A 384 -4.11 20.33 12.66
CA VAL A 384 -4.75 19.06 12.28
C VAL A 384 -4.08 17.89 12.98
N PHE A 385 -4.88 17.05 13.66
CA PHE A 385 -4.43 15.79 14.23
C PHE A 385 -4.68 14.66 13.22
N VAL A 386 -3.68 13.79 13.03
CA VAL A 386 -3.77 12.66 12.11
C VAL A 386 -3.63 11.36 12.88
N PHE A 387 -4.61 10.47 12.74
CA PHE A 387 -4.64 9.12 13.32
C PHE A 387 -4.35 8.09 12.23
N PRO A 388 -3.12 7.58 12.08
CA PRO A 388 -2.76 6.60 11.06
C PRO A 388 -3.44 5.24 11.24
N ASN A 389 -3.71 4.85 12.47
CA ASN A 389 -4.41 3.62 12.86
C ASN A 389 -3.81 2.31 12.30
N ASN A 390 -2.58 2.40 11.81
CA ASN A 390 -1.79 1.27 11.31
C ASN A 390 -0.30 1.62 11.39
N GLY A 391 0.50 0.70 11.92
CA GLY A 391 1.96 0.89 12.03
C GLY A 391 2.67 1.15 10.70
N ASN A 392 2.12 0.63 9.59
CA ASN A 392 2.66 0.84 8.24
C ASN A 392 2.31 2.22 7.65
N VAL A 393 1.30 2.90 8.20
CA VAL A 393 0.84 4.22 7.73
C VAL A 393 1.52 5.37 8.49
N ILE A 394 2.00 5.15 9.72
CA ILE A 394 2.61 6.20 10.55
C ILE A 394 3.72 6.95 9.81
N PHE A 395 4.57 6.23 9.07
CA PHE A 395 5.68 6.86 8.36
C PHE A 395 5.19 7.72 7.19
N ALA A 396 4.19 7.27 6.44
CA ALA A 396 3.56 8.06 5.38
C ALA A 396 2.86 9.30 5.95
N ALA A 397 2.16 9.18 7.07
CA ALA A 397 1.52 10.30 7.76
C ALA A 397 2.53 11.35 8.22
N ASN A 398 3.68 10.95 8.78
CA ASN A 398 4.75 11.87 9.14
C ASN A 398 5.32 12.60 7.92
N GLN A 399 5.49 11.92 6.78
CA GLN A 399 5.94 12.57 5.55
C GLN A 399 4.89 13.54 5.00
N ALA A 400 3.60 13.23 5.10
CA ALA A 400 2.52 14.14 4.73
C ALA A 400 2.51 15.39 5.64
N ALA A 401 2.72 15.20 6.94
CA ALA A 401 2.82 16.31 7.90
C ALA A 401 4.00 17.25 7.60
N GLU A 402 5.17 16.71 7.19
CA GLU A 402 6.32 17.53 6.77
C GLU A 402 6.07 18.35 5.49
N LEU A 403 5.14 17.92 4.64
CA LEU A 403 4.78 18.59 3.39
C LEU A 403 3.61 19.56 3.55
N ALA A 404 2.84 19.46 4.63
CA ALA A 404 1.69 20.31 4.89
C ALA A 404 2.13 21.74 5.23
N GLU A 405 1.33 22.73 4.80
CA GLU A 405 1.54 24.14 5.15
C GLU A 405 0.92 24.53 6.51
N LYS A 406 0.12 23.63 7.09
CA LYS A 406 -0.56 23.78 8.38
C LYS A 406 0.23 23.13 9.49
N GLU A 407 -0.08 23.48 10.73
CA GLU A 407 0.38 22.72 11.88
C GLU A 407 -0.27 21.34 11.88
N VAL A 408 0.54 20.28 11.91
CA VAL A 408 0.04 18.89 11.88
C VAL A 408 0.73 18.06 12.95
N HIS A 409 -0.08 17.38 13.75
CA HIS A 409 0.37 16.42 14.75
C HIS A 409 -0.07 15.01 14.36
N VAL A 410 0.89 14.13 14.10
CA VAL A 410 0.62 12.70 13.86
C VAL A 410 0.61 11.97 15.20
N ILE A 411 -0.54 11.45 15.58
CA ILE A 411 -0.70 10.65 16.79
C ILE A 411 -0.34 9.19 16.44
N PRO A 412 0.63 8.56 17.10
CA PRO A 412 1.24 7.29 16.63
C PRO A 412 0.34 6.06 16.92
N THR A 413 -0.91 6.12 16.48
CA THR A 413 -1.91 5.06 16.62
C THR A 413 -1.58 3.89 15.67
N LYS A 414 -1.56 2.66 16.19
CA LYS A 414 -1.19 1.45 15.44
C LYS A 414 -2.38 0.61 15.02
N ASN A 415 -3.55 0.89 15.56
CA ASN A 415 -4.83 0.29 15.21
C ASN A 415 -5.96 1.29 15.47
N VAL A 416 -7.15 0.95 15.00
CA VAL A 416 -8.32 1.83 15.03
C VAL A 416 -8.78 2.11 16.47
N ALA A 417 -8.70 1.14 17.38
CA ALA A 417 -9.10 1.34 18.78
C ALA A 417 -8.22 2.41 19.46
N MET A 418 -6.90 2.37 19.24
CA MET A 418 -6.00 3.44 19.69
C MET A 418 -6.38 4.81 19.12
N GLY A 419 -6.85 4.87 17.86
CA GLY A 419 -7.31 6.10 17.22
C GLY A 419 -8.60 6.62 17.82
N ILE A 420 -9.52 5.73 18.17
CA ILE A 420 -10.79 6.09 18.84
C ILE A 420 -10.50 6.69 20.23
N ALA A 421 -9.70 6.02 21.06
CA ALA A 421 -9.30 6.52 22.37
C ALA A 421 -8.56 7.87 22.27
N ALA A 422 -7.68 8.02 21.29
CA ALA A 422 -7.02 9.29 21.03
C ALA A 422 -8.02 10.41 20.67
N ALA A 423 -8.99 10.11 19.79
CA ALA A 423 -10.01 11.09 19.40
C ALA A 423 -10.91 11.50 20.59
N VAL A 424 -11.28 10.56 21.46
CA VAL A 424 -12.04 10.80 22.69
C VAL A 424 -11.28 11.69 23.68
N ALA A 425 -9.96 11.58 23.74
CA ALA A 425 -9.11 12.36 24.64
C ALA A 425 -8.92 13.83 24.22
N PHE A 426 -9.43 14.24 23.06
CA PHE A 426 -9.34 15.61 22.57
C PHE A 426 -10.06 16.61 23.48
N GLN A 427 -9.47 17.80 23.66
CA GLN A 427 -10.06 18.94 24.36
C GLN A 427 -9.85 20.22 23.55
N ASP A 428 -10.92 21.00 23.39
CA ASP A 428 -10.92 22.22 22.56
C ASP A 428 -10.32 23.45 23.26
N ASP A 429 -10.10 23.38 24.57
CA ASP A 429 -9.62 24.46 25.43
C ASP A 429 -8.10 24.41 25.73
N VAL A 430 -7.37 23.43 25.15
CA VAL A 430 -5.91 23.31 25.32
C VAL A 430 -5.18 23.46 23.99
N SER A 431 -3.85 23.69 24.04
CA SER A 431 -3.03 23.84 22.82
C SER A 431 -2.95 22.57 21.96
N GLY A 432 -2.57 22.73 20.67
CA GLY A 432 -2.34 21.60 19.77
C GLY A 432 -1.29 20.62 20.30
N GLU A 433 -0.17 21.13 20.85
CA GLU A 433 0.90 20.31 21.42
C GLU A 433 0.41 19.52 22.66
N GLU A 434 -0.37 20.14 23.55
CA GLU A 434 -0.92 19.46 24.72
C GLU A 434 -1.96 18.41 24.31
N ASN A 435 -2.84 18.73 23.34
CA ASN A 435 -3.76 17.75 22.76
C ASN A 435 -3.01 16.54 22.16
N ALA A 436 -1.97 16.79 21.35
CA ALA A 436 -1.18 15.71 20.73
C ALA A 436 -0.59 14.78 21.79
N LYS A 437 -0.08 15.33 22.89
CA LYS A 437 0.45 14.55 24.01
C LYS A 437 -0.64 13.74 24.71
N ARG A 438 -1.77 14.33 25.06
CA ARG A 438 -2.90 13.66 25.71
C ARG A 438 -3.47 12.53 24.86
N MET A 439 -3.66 12.81 23.56
CA MET A 439 -4.15 11.83 22.59
C MET A 439 -3.17 10.64 22.44
N ALA A 440 -1.86 10.91 22.42
CA ALA A 440 -0.85 9.86 22.35
C ALA A 440 -0.82 9.03 23.65
N GLU A 441 -0.93 9.67 24.82
CA GLU A 441 -1.01 8.98 26.12
C GLU A 441 -2.28 8.11 26.18
N ALA A 442 -3.45 8.61 25.78
CA ALA A 442 -4.69 7.83 25.74
C ALA A 442 -4.54 6.60 24.82
N ALA A 443 -3.97 6.79 23.61
CA ALA A 443 -3.73 5.70 22.69
C ALA A 443 -2.80 4.61 23.26
N GLU A 444 -1.78 4.97 24.05
CA GLU A 444 -0.84 4.01 24.66
C GLU A 444 -1.48 3.17 25.78
N HIS A 445 -2.52 3.66 26.44
CA HIS A 445 -3.21 2.92 27.51
C HIS A 445 -4.13 1.84 26.96
N VAL A 446 -4.59 1.93 25.71
CA VAL A 446 -5.49 0.93 25.12
C VAL A 446 -4.74 -0.37 24.86
N LYS A 447 -5.18 -1.45 25.48
CA LYS A 447 -4.74 -2.81 25.16
C LYS A 447 -5.65 -3.36 24.08
N THR A 448 -5.08 -4.06 23.11
CA THR A 448 -5.87 -4.56 21.97
C THR A 448 -5.61 -6.04 21.72
N GLY A 449 -6.70 -6.75 21.47
CA GLY A 449 -6.71 -8.09 20.92
C GLY A 449 -7.29 -8.10 19.52
N THR A 450 -6.75 -8.94 18.64
CA THR A 450 -7.30 -9.13 17.30
C THR A 450 -7.40 -10.61 16.98
N VAL A 451 -8.50 -10.98 16.29
CA VAL A 451 -8.73 -12.38 15.87
C VAL A 451 -8.91 -12.41 14.36
N THR A 452 -8.09 -13.23 13.70
CA THR A 452 -8.04 -13.42 12.24
C THR A 452 -7.76 -14.88 11.90
N TYR A 453 -7.47 -15.17 10.64
CA TYR A 453 -7.12 -16.51 10.15
C TYR A 453 -5.73 -16.55 9.51
N ALA A 454 -5.09 -17.71 9.55
CA ALA A 454 -3.81 -17.95 8.90
C ALA A 454 -3.98 -18.09 7.39
N VAL A 455 -3.26 -17.30 6.61
CA VAL A 455 -3.30 -17.38 5.13
C VAL A 455 -2.36 -18.43 4.56
N ARG A 456 -1.44 -18.96 5.37
CA ARG A 456 -0.47 -19.99 5.00
C ARG A 456 -0.01 -20.78 6.21
N ASP A 457 0.64 -21.91 5.96
CA ASP A 457 1.32 -22.67 6.98
C ASP A 457 2.54 -21.89 7.50
N SER A 458 2.72 -21.86 8.82
CA SER A 458 3.83 -21.19 9.47
C SER A 458 4.13 -21.83 10.82
N GLU A 459 5.28 -21.50 11.41
CA GLU A 459 5.63 -21.85 12.78
C GLU A 459 5.90 -20.56 13.57
N TYR A 460 5.25 -20.41 14.71
CA TYR A 460 5.45 -19.27 15.58
C TYR A 460 5.60 -19.72 17.03
N ASN A 461 6.74 -19.36 17.66
CA ASN A 461 7.08 -19.77 19.03
C ASN A 461 6.97 -21.29 19.31
N GLY A 462 7.26 -22.13 18.29
CA GLY A 462 7.18 -23.60 18.40
C GLY A 462 5.75 -24.17 18.23
N VAL A 463 4.78 -23.32 17.90
CA VAL A 463 3.41 -23.75 17.54
C VAL A 463 3.30 -23.81 16.03
N GLN A 464 2.89 -24.98 15.50
CA GLN A 464 2.57 -25.13 14.07
C GLN A 464 1.21 -24.50 13.81
N ILE A 465 1.15 -23.60 12.83
CA ILE A 465 -0.05 -22.90 12.38
C ILE A 465 -0.31 -23.35 10.97
N HIS A 466 -1.50 -23.88 10.69
CA HIS A 466 -1.90 -24.28 9.34
C HIS A 466 -2.78 -23.22 8.68
N LYS A 467 -2.74 -23.18 7.35
CA LYS A 467 -3.62 -22.30 6.58
C LYS A 467 -5.09 -22.54 6.95
N GLY A 468 -5.76 -21.47 7.36
CA GLY A 468 -7.15 -21.49 7.79
C GLY A 468 -7.34 -21.59 9.31
N ASP A 469 -6.29 -21.86 10.08
CA ASP A 469 -6.37 -21.81 11.54
C ASP A 469 -6.74 -20.40 12.01
N ILE A 470 -7.52 -20.31 13.08
CA ILE A 470 -7.87 -19.05 13.71
C ILE A 470 -6.74 -18.61 14.64
N ILE A 471 -6.36 -17.34 14.50
CA ILE A 471 -5.23 -16.77 15.25
C ILE A 471 -5.74 -15.63 16.14
N GLY A 472 -5.42 -15.72 17.42
CA GLY A 472 -5.60 -14.63 18.38
C GLY A 472 -4.27 -13.92 18.66
N MET A 473 -4.27 -12.58 18.49
CA MET A 473 -3.08 -11.76 18.70
C MET A 473 -3.32 -10.71 19.77
N HIS A 474 -2.32 -10.55 20.66
CA HIS A 474 -2.24 -9.45 21.59
C HIS A 474 -1.00 -8.60 21.29
N ASN A 475 -1.19 -7.28 21.12
CA ASN A 475 -0.12 -6.35 20.78
C ASN A 475 0.73 -6.80 19.56
N GLY A 476 0.07 -7.38 18.53
CA GLY A 476 0.71 -7.85 17.30
C GLY A 476 1.52 -9.13 17.43
N LYS A 477 1.39 -9.86 18.55
CA LYS A 477 1.99 -11.18 18.75
C LYS A 477 0.91 -12.25 18.74
N ILE A 478 1.16 -13.34 18.02
CA ILE A 478 0.30 -14.53 18.09
C ILE A 478 0.49 -15.16 19.46
N GLU A 479 -0.59 -15.29 20.20
CA GLU A 479 -0.59 -15.94 21.52
C GLU A 479 -1.52 -17.14 21.54
N TYR A 480 -2.51 -17.18 20.65
CA TYR A 480 -3.51 -18.22 20.56
C TYR A 480 -3.71 -18.68 19.13
N CYS A 481 -3.93 -19.99 18.98
CA CYS A 481 -4.24 -20.62 17.70
C CYS A 481 -5.27 -21.73 17.94
N GLY A 482 -6.27 -21.82 17.07
CA GLY A 482 -7.33 -22.83 17.17
C GLY A 482 -8.18 -22.93 15.92
N ASN A 483 -9.26 -23.71 15.98
CA ASN A 483 -10.17 -23.94 14.87
C ASN A 483 -11.52 -23.22 15.04
N SER A 484 -11.74 -22.53 16.16
CA SER A 484 -12.96 -21.83 16.50
C SER A 484 -12.66 -20.37 16.80
N VAL A 485 -13.31 -19.46 16.11
CA VAL A 485 -13.20 -18.01 16.34
C VAL A 485 -13.60 -17.67 17.77
N HIS A 486 -14.72 -18.24 18.22
CA HIS A 486 -15.26 -18.04 19.55
C HIS A 486 -14.26 -18.43 20.68
N ASP A 487 -13.69 -19.65 20.60
CA ASP A 487 -12.79 -20.14 21.63
C ASP A 487 -11.48 -19.32 21.68
N VAL A 488 -10.96 -18.95 20.50
CA VAL A 488 -9.75 -18.14 20.37
C VAL A 488 -9.97 -16.73 20.95
N VAL A 489 -11.16 -16.14 20.77
CA VAL A 489 -11.51 -14.85 21.39
C VAL A 489 -11.45 -14.97 22.91
N LEU A 490 -12.18 -15.92 23.49
CA LEU A 490 -12.27 -16.07 24.95
C LEU A 490 -10.91 -16.42 25.59
N ASP A 491 -10.10 -17.20 24.91
CA ASP A 491 -8.74 -17.51 25.39
C ASP A 491 -7.83 -16.27 25.31
N MET A 492 -7.91 -15.50 24.24
CA MET A 492 -7.14 -14.26 24.07
C MET A 492 -7.51 -13.21 25.15
N MET A 493 -8.78 -13.10 25.52
CA MET A 493 -9.22 -12.16 26.57
C MET A 493 -8.49 -12.37 27.90
N LYS A 494 -8.07 -13.58 28.23
CA LYS A 494 -7.30 -13.89 29.44
C LYS A 494 -5.93 -13.20 29.48
N ALA A 495 -5.37 -12.86 28.31
CA ALA A 495 -4.09 -12.13 28.21
C ALA A 495 -4.30 -10.61 28.06
N VAL A 496 -5.41 -10.18 27.46
CA VAL A 496 -5.67 -8.77 27.15
C VAL A 496 -6.25 -8.03 28.34
N VAL A 497 -7.19 -8.66 29.08
CA VAL A 497 -7.86 -8.04 30.24
C VAL A 497 -6.95 -8.09 31.45
N THR A 498 -6.82 -6.97 32.13
CA THR A 498 -6.07 -6.80 33.37
C THR A 498 -6.99 -6.37 34.51
N ASP A 499 -6.50 -6.46 35.74
CA ASP A 499 -7.29 -6.15 36.94
C ASP A 499 -7.78 -4.69 37.03
N ASP A 500 -7.17 -3.79 36.28
CA ASP A 500 -7.48 -2.36 36.18
C ASP A 500 -8.37 -2.00 34.99
N ALA A 501 -8.86 -2.99 34.23
CA ALA A 501 -9.75 -2.78 33.09
C ALA A 501 -11.16 -2.38 33.57
N GLU A 502 -11.72 -1.33 32.96
CA GLU A 502 -13.06 -0.80 33.22
C GLU A 502 -14.00 -0.96 32.01
N LEU A 503 -13.46 -0.85 30.78
CA LEU A 503 -14.23 -0.93 29.55
C LEU A 503 -13.63 -1.94 28.56
N ILE A 504 -14.49 -2.77 27.99
CA ILE A 504 -14.15 -3.69 26.90
C ILE A 504 -15.06 -3.37 25.70
N THR A 505 -14.48 -3.04 24.56
CA THR A 505 -15.27 -2.87 23.34
C THR A 505 -14.92 -3.93 22.30
N VAL A 506 -15.93 -4.67 21.86
CA VAL A 506 -15.84 -5.71 20.85
C VAL A 506 -16.27 -5.13 19.51
N TYR A 507 -15.32 -4.93 18.58
CA TYR A 507 -15.59 -4.49 17.20
C TYR A 507 -15.61 -5.69 16.28
N TYR A 508 -16.77 -6.04 15.70
CA TYR A 508 -16.89 -7.18 14.80
C TYR A 508 -16.70 -6.78 13.33
N GLY A 509 -16.05 -7.67 12.57
CA GLY A 509 -15.70 -7.49 11.18
C GLY A 509 -16.82 -7.83 10.20
N ALA A 510 -16.53 -7.62 8.90
CA ALA A 510 -17.47 -7.87 7.81
C ALA A 510 -17.92 -9.34 7.70
N ASP A 511 -17.05 -10.28 8.09
CA ASP A 511 -17.30 -11.73 8.02
C ASP A 511 -17.91 -12.30 9.32
N THR A 512 -18.39 -11.44 10.23
CA THR A 512 -19.01 -11.84 11.52
C THR A 512 -20.43 -11.32 11.58
N THR A 513 -21.38 -12.17 11.98
CA THR A 513 -22.76 -11.73 12.18
C THR A 513 -22.91 -10.93 13.48
N LYS A 514 -23.91 -10.06 13.54
CA LYS A 514 -24.20 -9.29 14.74
C LYS A 514 -24.56 -10.21 15.91
N GLU A 515 -25.32 -11.25 15.63
CA GLU A 515 -25.78 -12.25 16.60
C GLU A 515 -24.60 -13.00 17.24
N ASP A 516 -23.62 -13.43 16.45
CA ASP A 516 -22.42 -14.08 16.96
C ASP A 516 -21.57 -13.11 17.80
N ALA A 517 -21.50 -11.86 17.38
CA ALA A 517 -20.74 -10.83 18.11
C ALA A 517 -21.39 -10.47 19.46
N GLU A 518 -22.72 -10.34 19.49
CA GLU A 518 -23.48 -10.10 20.73
C GLU A 518 -23.36 -11.28 21.70
N GLN A 519 -23.32 -12.53 21.19
CA GLN A 519 -23.09 -13.70 22.02
C GLN A 519 -21.70 -13.66 22.66
N VAL A 520 -20.65 -13.41 21.87
CA VAL A 520 -19.27 -13.30 22.37
C VAL A 520 -19.16 -12.18 23.41
N ALA A 521 -19.76 -11.02 23.17
CA ALA A 521 -19.76 -9.89 24.11
C ALA A 521 -20.45 -10.24 25.43
N ALA A 522 -21.58 -10.95 25.36
CA ALA A 522 -22.31 -11.40 26.56
C ALA A 522 -21.47 -12.37 27.41
N GLU A 523 -20.77 -13.33 26.77
CA GLU A 523 -19.89 -14.27 27.48
C GLU A 523 -18.66 -13.56 28.09
N ILE A 524 -18.11 -12.54 27.39
CA ILE A 524 -17.04 -11.69 27.96
C ILE A 524 -17.58 -10.93 29.19
N ALA A 525 -18.79 -10.36 29.13
CA ALA A 525 -19.40 -9.68 30.27
C ALA A 525 -19.64 -10.60 31.47
N GLU A 526 -20.01 -11.86 31.23
CA GLU A 526 -20.13 -12.86 32.32
C GLU A 526 -18.77 -13.20 32.94
N GLN A 527 -17.71 -13.26 32.12
CA GLN A 527 -16.35 -13.58 32.57
C GLN A 527 -15.69 -12.41 33.31
N TYR A 528 -16.01 -11.18 32.93
CA TYR A 528 -15.43 -9.93 33.47
C TYR A 528 -16.51 -8.99 34.00
N PRO A 529 -17.19 -9.34 35.11
CA PRO A 529 -18.36 -8.62 35.61
C PRO A 529 -18.06 -7.22 36.17
N ASN A 530 -16.78 -6.86 36.29
CA ASN A 530 -16.35 -5.52 36.71
C ASN A 530 -16.09 -4.57 35.54
N CYS A 531 -16.17 -5.05 34.30
CA CYS A 531 -15.99 -4.26 33.09
C CYS A 531 -17.34 -4.01 32.42
N ASP A 532 -17.52 -2.80 31.91
CA ASP A 532 -18.58 -2.54 30.93
C ASP A 532 -18.19 -3.13 29.58
N VAL A 533 -19.11 -3.83 28.90
CA VAL A 533 -18.83 -4.49 27.61
C VAL A 533 -19.74 -3.95 26.53
N ASP A 534 -19.14 -3.30 25.54
CA ASP A 534 -19.83 -2.81 24.34
C ASP A 534 -19.56 -3.70 23.12
N CYS A 535 -20.55 -3.85 22.22
CA CYS A 535 -20.42 -4.56 20.97
C CYS A 535 -20.81 -3.64 19.80
N LEU A 536 -19.85 -3.33 18.94
CA LEU A 536 -20.01 -2.37 17.85
C LEU A 536 -19.62 -2.96 16.51
N LEU A 537 -20.31 -2.55 15.44
CA LEU A 537 -19.87 -2.87 14.08
C LEU A 537 -18.60 -2.10 13.75
N GLY A 538 -17.50 -2.82 13.48
CA GLY A 538 -16.32 -2.24 12.87
C GLY A 538 -16.38 -2.32 11.34
N GLY A 539 -16.88 -3.44 10.81
CA GLY A 539 -16.99 -3.70 9.36
C GLY A 539 -15.63 -3.90 8.67
N GLN A 540 -14.56 -4.11 9.45
CA GLN A 540 -13.22 -4.36 8.91
C GLN A 540 -13.15 -5.71 8.21
N PRO A 541 -12.44 -5.82 7.07
CA PRO A 541 -12.13 -7.09 6.43
C PRO A 541 -11.00 -7.82 7.16
N LEU A 542 -10.81 -9.10 6.89
CA LEU A 542 -9.74 -9.98 7.37
C LEU A 542 -9.76 -10.30 8.87
N TYR A 543 -10.30 -9.45 9.72
CA TYR A 543 -10.38 -9.66 11.15
C TYR A 543 -11.83 -9.92 11.55
N TYR A 544 -12.08 -11.06 12.19
CA TYR A 544 -13.37 -11.36 12.79
C TYR A 544 -13.69 -10.39 13.92
N TYR A 545 -12.67 -10.14 14.77
CA TYR A 545 -12.81 -9.22 15.89
C TYR A 545 -11.55 -8.37 16.08
N LEU A 546 -11.77 -7.11 16.41
CA LEU A 546 -10.82 -6.24 17.09
C LEU A 546 -11.44 -5.91 18.44
N ILE A 547 -10.69 -6.06 19.52
CA ILE A 547 -11.19 -5.82 20.89
C ILE A 547 -10.26 -4.83 21.55
N SER A 548 -10.81 -3.77 22.14
CA SER A 548 -10.10 -2.84 23.00
C SER A 548 -10.44 -3.13 24.47
N VAL A 549 -9.45 -2.90 25.32
CA VAL A 549 -9.55 -2.97 26.78
C VAL A 549 -8.90 -1.71 27.37
N GLU A 550 -9.69 -0.98 28.12
CA GLU A 550 -9.35 0.31 28.73
C GLU A 550 -9.59 0.32 30.23
#